data_8a20d5195e89a55938a8d21195537d49
#
_entry.id   8a20d5195e89a55938a8d21195537d49
#
_cell.length_a   1.000
_cell.length_b   1.000
_cell.length_c   1.000
_cell.angle_alpha   90.00
_cell.angle_beta   90.00
_cell.angle_gamma   90.00
#
_symmetry.space_group_name_H-M   'P 1'
#
loop_
_entity.id
_entity.type
_entity.pdbx_description
1 polymer ?
#
loop_
_entity_poly.entity_id
_entity_poly.type
_entity_poly.pdbx_seq_one_letter_code
_entity_poly.pdbx_strand_id
1 'polypeptide(L)'
;MQIENHKEEVPFAHYCERFAALDPQEAAARTGTPFENGAFRITLLGHPYRITHPEFSISGEGGTALKSLPAQTFLMRWLLEGKQTAGSRDFLTFREMPWGELYIQPFTGRVLQRAAFSFGTRLEAFRAACTAMGGLPLQAGDAGFEFTLLGNYRLRMLLWAGDDEFPPSAQLLYSAN
;
A
#
# COMPACT_ATOMS: atom_id res chain seq x y z
N MET A 1 -1.53 26.76 9.65
CA MET A 1 -1.70 25.39 10.14
C MET A 1 -0.55 25.09 11.10
N GLN A 2 -0.83 24.73 12.33
CA GLN A 2 0.23 24.36 13.30
C GLN A 2 0.63 22.92 12.97
N ILE A 3 1.91 22.68 12.69
CA ILE A 3 2.44 21.35 12.34
C ILE A 3 2.66 20.57 13.64
N GLU A 4 1.92 19.50 13.84
CA GLU A 4 2.04 18.60 14.99
C GLU A 4 2.99 17.42 14.72
N ASN A 5 3.05 16.94 13.48
CA ASN A 5 3.88 15.82 13.05
C ASN A 5 4.72 16.17 11.81
N HIS A 6 5.91 16.73 12.02
CA HIS A 6 6.82 17.11 10.92
C HIS A 6 7.17 15.97 9.96
N LYS A 7 7.17 14.71 10.43
CA LYS A 7 7.55 13.56 9.58
C LYS A 7 6.48 13.18 8.56
N GLU A 8 5.21 13.52 8.82
CA GLU A 8 4.10 13.17 7.93
C GLU A 8 3.51 14.40 7.26
N GLU A 9 3.32 15.50 8.00
CA GLU A 9 2.65 16.70 7.50
C GLU A 9 3.49 17.50 6.50
N VAL A 10 4.81 17.60 6.71
CA VAL A 10 5.70 18.32 5.79
C VAL A 10 5.78 17.63 4.43
N PRO A 11 6.00 16.31 4.33
CA PRO A 11 5.92 15.62 3.05
C PRO A 11 4.54 15.73 2.42
N PHE A 12 3.48 15.60 3.20
CA PHE A 12 2.11 15.70 2.70
C PHE A 12 1.84 17.07 2.06
N ALA A 13 2.19 18.17 2.73
CA ALA A 13 2.01 19.52 2.21
C ALA A 13 2.80 19.73 0.90
N HIS A 14 4.06 19.28 0.85
CA HIS A 14 4.88 19.34 -0.36
C HIS A 14 4.24 18.60 -1.54
N TYR A 15 3.69 17.41 -1.31
CA TYR A 15 3.03 16.66 -2.37
C TYR A 15 1.68 17.27 -2.78
N CYS A 16 0.96 17.94 -1.88
CA CYS A 16 -0.24 18.70 -2.25
C CYS A 16 0.06 19.83 -3.24
N GLU A 17 1.15 20.57 -3.04
CA GLU A 17 1.58 21.63 -3.98
C GLU A 17 1.92 21.06 -5.37
N ARG A 18 2.67 19.97 -5.43
CA ARG A 18 2.98 19.28 -6.68
C ARG A 18 1.73 18.72 -7.37
N PHE A 19 0.82 18.16 -6.59
CA PHE A 19 -0.43 17.60 -7.06
C PHE A 19 -1.34 18.67 -7.69
N ALA A 20 -1.41 19.85 -7.10
CA ALA A 20 -2.21 20.95 -7.64
C ALA A 20 -1.71 21.43 -9.03
N ALA A 21 -0.41 21.27 -9.30
CA ALA A 21 0.21 21.60 -10.58
C ALA A 21 0.22 20.45 -11.63
N LEU A 22 -0.32 19.29 -11.25
CA LEU A 22 -0.35 18.09 -12.12
C LEU A 22 -1.30 18.30 -13.29
N ASP A 23 -0.91 17.86 -14.51
CA ASP A 23 -1.87 17.66 -15.59
C ASP A 23 -2.68 16.37 -15.33
N PRO A 24 -3.99 16.49 -15.05
CA PRO A 24 -4.78 15.33 -14.67
C PRO A 24 -5.03 14.35 -15.83
N GLN A 25 -4.99 14.81 -17.08
CA GLN A 25 -5.19 13.94 -18.24
C GLN A 25 -3.93 13.12 -18.53
N GLU A 26 -2.75 13.75 -18.42
CA GLU A 26 -1.48 13.05 -18.55
C GLU A 26 -1.33 12.00 -17.43
N ALA A 27 -1.64 12.37 -16.18
CA ALA A 27 -1.59 11.46 -15.06
C ALA A 27 -2.55 10.27 -15.22
N ALA A 28 -3.78 10.53 -15.67
CA ALA A 28 -4.77 9.49 -15.95
C ALA A 28 -4.26 8.50 -17.01
N ALA A 29 -3.73 9.01 -18.11
CA ALA A 29 -3.18 8.17 -19.19
C ALA A 29 -1.98 7.34 -18.73
N ARG A 30 -1.05 7.94 -17.99
CA ARG A 30 0.17 7.29 -17.50
C ARG A 30 -0.09 6.22 -16.44
N THR A 31 -1.00 6.50 -15.51
CA THR A 31 -1.30 5.60 -14.38
C THR A 31 -2.44 4.62 -14.68
N GLY A 32 -3.19 4.82 -15.76
CA GLY A 32 -4.43 4.07 -16.01
C GLY A 32 -5.54 4.39 -15.00
N THR A 33 -5.44 5.50 -14.27
CA THR A 33 -6.41 5.92 -13.27
C THR A 33 -7.45 6.85 -13.90
N PRO A 34 -8.74 6.48 -14.00
CA PRO A 34 -9.77 7.32 -14.61
C PRO A 34 -9.87 8.69 -13.95
N PHE A 35 -9.93 9.76 -14.77
CA PHE A 35 -10.18 11.12 -14.32
C PHE A 35 -11.46 11.66 -14.96
N GLU A 36 -12.48 11.88 -14.14
CA GLU A 36 -13.79 12.34 -14.57
C GLU A 36 -14.38 13.32 -13.56
N ASN A 37 -15.08 14.35 -14.04
CA ASN A 37 -15.79 15.33 -13.21
C ASN A 37 -14.87 15.95 -12.13
N GLY A 38 -13.62 16.31 -12.52
CA GLY A 38 -12.66 16.95 -11.64
C GLY A 38 -12.07 16.04 -10.55
N ALA A 39 -12.13 14.71 -10.74
CA ALA A 39 -11.58 13.79 -9.75
C ALA A 39 -11.05 12.48 -10.38
N PHE A 40 -10.01 11.94 -9.77
CA PHE A 40 -9.51 10.59 -10.03
C PHE A 40 -10.32 9.55 -9.27
N ARG A 41 -10.55 8.40 -9.90
CA ARG A 41 -11.11 7.21 -9.26
C ARG A 41 -10.03 6.16 -9.12
N ILE A 42 -9.66 5.82 -7.89
CA ILE A 42 -8.55 4.95 -7.57
C ILE A 42 -8.96 3.87 -6.58
N THR A 43 -8.49 2.65 -6.78
CA THR A 43 -8.74 1.54 -5.84
C THR A 43 -7.43 1.17 -5.14
N LEU A 44 -7.41 1.27 -3.83
CA LEU A 44 -6.29 0.89 -2.96
C LEU A 44 -6.71 -0.29 -2.08
N LEU A 45 -6.03 -1.42 -2.18
CA LEU A 45 -6.33 -2.65 -1.43
C LEU A 45 -7.83 -3.05 -1.50
N GLY A 46 -8.41 -2.98 -2.69
CA GLY A 46 -9.82 -3.31 -2.92
C GLY A 46 -10.82 -2.22 -2.53
N HIS A 47 -10.38 -1.13 -1.88
CA HIS A 47 -11.26 -0.03 -1.49
C HIS A 47 -11.21 1.11 -2.50
N PRO A 48 -12.35 1.52 -3.08
CA PRO A 48 -12.42 2.62 -4.03
C PRO A 48 -12.39 3.97 -3.32
N TYR A 49 -11.62 4.90 -3.90
CA TYR A 49 -11.48 6.28 -3.46
C TYR A 49 -11.68 7.25 -4.62
N ARG A 50 -12.21 8.41 -4.29
CA ARG A 50 -12.31 9.58 -5.16
C ARG A 50 -11.34 10.65 -4.66
N ILE A 51 -10.46 11.13 -5.54
CA ILE A 51 -9.47 12.17 -5.24
C ILE A 51 -9.75 13.38 -6.13
N THR A 52 -10.14 14.51 -5.54
CA THR A 52 -10.39 15.76 -6.28
C THR A 52 -9.09 16.43 -6.73
N HIS A 53 -9.16 17.16 -7.83
CA HIS A 53 -8.08 17.97 -8.39
C HIS A 53 -8.65 19.32 -8.86
N PRO A 54 -7.92 20.45 -8.73
CA PRO A 54 -6.54 20.58 -8.25
C PRO A 54 -6.36 20.52 -6.74
N GLU A 55 -7.40 20.79 -5.97
CA GLU A 55 -7.35 20.71 -4.52
C GLU A 55 -7.49 19.25 -4.09
N PHE A 56 -6.45 18.75 -3.40
CA PHE A 56 -6.43 17.38 -2.93
C PHE A 56 -7.45 17.17 -1.81
N SER A 57 -8.45 16.38 -2.10
CA SER A 57 -9.38 15.84 -1.11
C SER A 57 -9.68 14.39 -1.45
N ILE A 58 -9.68 13.51 -0.47
CA ILE A 58 -9.93 12.08 -0.66
C ILE A 58 -11.18 11.63 0.10
N SER A 59 -12.05 10.94 -0.59
CA SER A 59 -13.26 10.33 -0.02
C SER A 59 -13.39 8.90 -0.49
N GLY A 60 -13.68 7.99 0.42
CA GLY A 60 -13.96 6.59 0.11
C GLY A 60 -15.42 6.41 -0.32
N GLU A 61 -15.67 5.52 -1.26
CA GLU A 61 -17.02 5.05 -1.55
C GLU A 61 -17.50 4.14 -0.39
N GLY A 62 -18.77 4.26 -0.05
CA GLY A 62 -19.35 3.51 1.08
C GLY A 62 -18.95 4.01 2.48
N GLY A 63 -18.42 5.25 2.60
CA GLY A 63 -18.09 5.88 3.87
C GLY A 63 -16.72 5.51 4.45
N THR A 64 -15.89 4.76 3.72
CA THR A 64 -14.52 4.45 4.14
C THR A 64 -13.62 5.67 3.98
N ALA A 65 -13.16 6.25 5.08
CA ALA A 65 -12.24 7.38 5.06
C ALA A 65 -10.78 6.90 5.15
N LEU A 66 -9.94 7.33 4.20
CA LEU A 66 -8.49 7.13 4.28
C LEU A 66 -7.87 8.22 5.17
N LYS A 67 -7.74 7.95 6.47
CA LYS A 67 -7.25 8.92 7.45
C LYS A 67 -5.71 9.02 7.52
N SER A 68 -5.01 8.00 7.06
CA SER A 68 -3.55 7.92 7.13
C SER A 68 -2.89 8.89 6.16
N LEU A 69 -2.20 9.91 6.64
CA LEU A 69 -1.42 10.84 5.80
C LEU A 69 -0.36 10.13 4.93
N PRO A 70 0.40 9.16 5.44
CA PRO A 70 1.30 8.37 4.59
C PRO A 70 0.59 7.67 3.43
N ALA A 71 -0.60 7.11 3.66
CA ALA A 71 -1.37 6.46 2.59
C ALA A 71 -1.93 7.48 1.58
N GLN A 72 -2.36 8.65 2.03
CA GLN A 72 -2.77 9.75 1.15
C GLN A 72 -1.58 10.25 0.30
N THR A 73 -0.42 10.45 0.93
CA THR A 73 0.83 10.83 0.26
C THR A 73 1.24 9.77 -0.78
N PHE A 74 1.10 8.49 -0.46
CA PHE A 74 1.36 7.40 -1.40
C PHE A 74 0.47 7.50 -2.64
N LEU A 75 -0.83 7.76 -2.48
CA LEU A 75 -1.74 7.93 -3.61
C LEU A 75 -1.44 9.19 -4.44
N MET A 76 -1.07 10.32 -3.80
CA MET A 76 -0.59 11.50 -4.53
C MET A 76 0.67 11.18 -5.34
N ARG A 77 1.65 10.48 -4.75
CA ARG A 77 2.86 10.06 -5.46
C ARG A 77 2.57 9.11 -6.61
N TRP A 78 1.62 8.20 -6.44
CA TRP A 78 1.17 7.38 -7.56
C TRP A 78 0.70 8.23 -8.75
N LEU A 79 -0.15 9.22 -8.50
CA LEU A 79 -0.65 10.12 -9.56
C LEU A 79 0.45 11.03 -10.14
N LEU A 80 1.46 11.42 -9.35
CA LEU A 80 2.58 12.26 -9.79
C LEU A 80 3.67 11.49 -10.53
N GLU A 81 4.03 10.31 -10.04
CA GLU A 81 5.26 9.59 -10.39
C GLU A 81 5.01 8.15 -10.87
N GLY A 82 3.85 7.58 -10.54
CA GLY A 82 3.51 6.19 -10.84
C GLY A 82 3.23 5.98 -12.32
N LYS A 83 3.34 4.72 -12.74
CA LYS A 83 3.08 4.28 -14.11
C LYS A 83 2.34 2.95 -14.08
N GLN A 84 1.32 2.81 -14.90
CA GLN A 84 0.70 1.51 -15.13
C GLN A 84 1.67 0.61 -15.89
N THR A 85 1.79 -0.63 -15.44
CA THR A 85 2.62 -1.67 -16.05
C THR A 85 1.77 -2.89 -16.36
N ALA A 86 2.26 -3.79 -17.21
CA ALA A 86 1.70 -5.13 -17.29
C ALA A 86 1.87 -5.85 -15.96
N GLY A 87 0.87 -6.61 -15.53
CA GLY A 87 0.98 -7.40 -14.31
C GLY A 87 2.06 -8.48 -14.42
N SER A 88 2.80 -8.72 -13.36
CA SER A 88 3.79 -9.79 -13.27
C SER A 88 3.28 -10.98 -12.46
N ARG A 89 3.74 -12.20 -12.79
CA ARG A 89 3.54 -13.41 -11.96
C ARG A 89 4.66 -13.62 -10.96
N ASP A 90 5.81 -12.99 -11.18
CA ASP A 90 6.96 -13.05 -10.30
C ASP A 90 6.82 -12.08 -9.14
N PHE A 91 7.40 -12.43 -8.01
CA PHE A 91 7.39 -11.63 -6.80
C PHE A 91 8.80 -11.48 -6.25
N LEU A 92 9.08 -10.29 -5.75
CA LEU A 92 10.34 -9.90 -5.14
C LEU A 92 10.16 -9.67 -3.65
N THR A 93 11.18 -9.96 -2.87
CA THR A 93 11.29 -9.49 -1.49
C THR A 93 11.60 -8.00 -1.45
N PHE A 94 11.40 -7.35 -0.32
CA PHE A 94 11.79 -5.94 -0.15
C PHE A 94 13.29 -5.70 -0.42
N ARG A 95 14.14 -6.66 -0.08
CA ARG A 95 15.59 -6.59 -0.32
C ARG A 95 15.95 -6.48 -1.81
N GLU A 96 15.19 -7.17 -2.67
CA GLU A 96 15.41 -7.19 -4.12
C GLU A 96 14.82 -5.95 -4.84
N MET A 97 14.02 -5.15 -4.12
CA MET A 97 13.51 -3.90 -4.66
C MET A 97 14.64 -2.86 -4.79
N PRO A 98 14.56 -1.90 -5.73
CA PRO A 98 15.52 -0.81 -5.83
C PRO A 98 15.70 -0.12 -4.46
N TRP A 99 16.95 0.00 -4.00
CA TRP A 99 17.32 0.57 -2.69
C TRP A 99 16.86 -0.25 -1.47
N GLY A 100 16.23 -1.41 -1.67
CA GLY A 100 15.70 -2.26 -0.59
C GLY A 100 16.77 -2.69 0.41
N GLU A 101 17.97 -3.03 -0.07
CA GLU A 101 19.10 -3.42 0.78
C GLU A 101 19.49 -2.35 1.80
N LEU A 102 19.43 -1.07 1.42
CA LEU A 102 19.78 0.05 2.31
C LEU A 102 18.76 0.24 3.44
N TYR A 103 17.52 -0.18 3.24
CA TYR A 103 16.44 0.02 4.21
C TYR A 103 15.91 -1.28 4.81
N ILE A 104 16.58 -2.42 4.55
CA ILE A 104 16.10 -3.75 4.97
C ILE A 104 15.94 -3.87 6.49
N GLN A 105 16.86 -3.32 7.28
CA GLN A 105 16.81 -3.42 8.74
C GLN A 105 15.59 -2.69 9.34
N PRO A 106 15.34 -1.40 9.02
CA PRO A 106 14.12 -0.72 9.45
C PRO A 106 12.84 -1.39 8.93
N PHE A 107 12.83 -1.90 7.69
CA PHE A 107 11.70 -2.60 7.12
C PHE A 107 11.41 -3.90 7.89
N THR A 108 12.43 -4.71 8.16
CA THR A 108 12.28 -5.95 8.92
C THR A 108 11.66 -5.69 10.28
N GLY A 109 12.18 -4.73 11.04
CA GLY A 109 11.66 -4.42 12.38
C GLY A 109 10.24 -3.83 12.37
N ARG A 110 9.98 -2.87 11.48
CA ARG A 110 8.72 -2.12 11.45
C ARG A 110 7.56 -2.85 10.77
N VAL A 111 7.87 -3.76 9.85
CA VAL A 111 6.87 -4.45 9.04
C VAL A 111 6.83 -5.93 9.37
N LEU A 112 7.90 -6.67 9.09
CA LEU A 112 7.89 -8.12 9.19
C LEU A 112 7.79 -8.61 10.62
N GLN A 113 8.66 -8.13 11.52
CA GLN A 113 8.63 -8.52 12.94
C GLN A 113 7.34 -8.05 13.61
N ARG A 114 6.88 -6.84 13.29
CA ARG A 114 5.61 -6.35 13.84
C ARG A 114 4.44 -7.24 13.43
N ALA A 115 4.35 -7.67 12.18
CA ALA A 115 3.33 -8.61 11.73
C ALA A 115 3.46 -9.98 12.40
N ALA A 116 4.69 -10.53 12.42
CA ALA A 116 4.98 -11.82 13.03
C ALA A 116 4.58 -11.87 14.51
N PHE A 117 5.06 -10.92 15.32
CA PHE A 117 4.75 -10.90 16.76
C PHE A 117 3.30 -10.48 17.07
N SER A 118 2.65 -9.74 16.18
CA SER A 118 1.24 -9.38 16.36
C SER A 118 0.30 -10.55 16.09
N PHE A 119 0.65 -11.45 15.16
CA PHE A 119 -0.26 -12.46 14.65
C PHE A 119 0.25 -13.90 14.73
N GLY A 120 1.53 -14.12 14.98
CA GLY A 120 2.15 -15.46 14.91
C GLY A 120 1.56 -16.51 15.87
N THR A 121 0.92 -16.08 16.95
CA THR A 121 0.12 -16.95 17.85
C THR A 121 -1.38 -16.81 17.63
N ARG A 122 -1.81 -16.03 16.64
CA ARG A 122 -3.22 -15.67 16.40
C ARG A 122 -3.54 -15.73 14.90
N LEU A 123 -3.28 -16.89 14.26
CA LEU A 123 -3.46 -17.07 12.82
C LEU A 123 -4.87 -16.73 12.33
N GLU A 124 -5.90 -17.07 13.11
CA GLU A 124 -7.29 -16.75 12.74
C GLU A 124 -7.55 -15.25 12.73
N ALA A 125 -6.97 -14.49 13.66
CA ALA A 125 -7.07 -13.04 13.66
C ALA A 125 -6.34 -12.43 12.44
N PHE A 126 -5.20 -13.00 12.03
CA PHE A 126 -4.50 -12.61 10.79
C PHE A 126 -5.37 -12.88 9.55
N ARG A 127 -5.95 -14.11 9.45
CA ARG A 127 -6.85 -14.48 8.35
C ARG A 127 -8.04 -13.52 8.24
N ALA A 128 -8.69 -13.25 9.37
CA ALA A 128 -9.82 -12.33 9.44
C ALA A 128 -9.43 -10.90 9.00
N ALA A 129 -8.30 -10.39 9.48
CA ALA A 129 -7.80 -9.07 9.12
C ALA A 129 -7.46 -8.98 7.62
N CYS A 130 -6.74 -9.96 7.07
CA CYS A 130 -6.40 -10.00 5.66
C CYS A 130 -7.64 -10.10 4.76
N THR A 131 -8.62 -10.92 5.13
CA THR A 131 -9.89 -11.04 4.40
C THR A 131 -10.67 -9.72 4.42
N ALA A 132 -10.74 -9.05 5.58
CA ALA A 132 -11.41 -7.76 5.71
C ALA A 132 -10.74 -6.64 4.87
N MET A 133 -9.44 -6.79 4.58
CA MET A 133 -8.69 -5.90 3.69
C MET A 133 -8.77 -6.31 2.20
N GLY A 134 -9.64 -7.26 1.84
CA GLY A 134 -9.80 -7.72 0.46
C GLY A 134 -8.70 -8.68 -0.02
N GLY A 135 -7.94 -9.28 0.89
CA GLY A 135 -6.92 -10.28 0.59
C GLY A 135 -7.53 -11.60 0.14
N LEU A 136 -6.93 -12.19 -0.89
CA LEU A 136 -7.27 -13.53 -1.39
C LEU A 136 -6.33 -14.56 -0.75
N PRO A 137 -6.85 -15.64 -0.14
CA PRO A 137 -6.01 -16.63 0.52
C PRO A 137 -5.09 -17.35 -0.45
N LEU A 138 -3.86 -17.60 0.00
CA LEU A 138 -2.82 -18.37 -0.69
C LEU A 138 -2.44 -19.58 0.16
N GLN A 139 -2.08 -20.67 -0.52
CA GLN A 139 -1.45 -21.83 0.12
C GLN A 139 0.07 -21.62 0.23
N ALA A 140 0.49 -20.74 1.14
CA ALA A 140 1.88 -20.43 1.41
C ALA A 140 2.05 -19.96 2.85
N GLY A 141 3.08 -20.44 3.56
CA GLY A 141 3.20 -20.28 5.01
C GLY A 141 2.08 -21.00 5.76
N ASP A 142 1.90 -20.71 7.03
CA ASP A 142 0.76 -21.19 7.83
C ASP A 142 -0.49 -20.34 7.54
N ALA A 143 -0.28 -19.10 7.10
CA ALA A 143 -1.31 -18.25 6.54
C ALA A 143 -0.71 -17.30 5.49
N GLY A 144 -1.25 -17.32 4.28
CA GLY A 144 -0.83 -16.47 3.17
C GLY A 144 -2.00 -15.76 2.51
N PHE A 145 -1.77 -14.52 2.07
CA PHE A 145 -2.76 -13.72 1.35
C PHE A 145 -2.11 -12.91 0.23
N GLU A 146 -2.81 -12.81 -0.90
CA GLU A 146 -2.45 -11.92 -1.99
C GLU A 146 -3.45 -10.75 -2.03
N PHE A 147 -2.93 -9.54 -2.25
CA PHE A 147 -3.70 -8.31 -2.36
C PHE A 147 -3.41 -7.63 -3.69
N THR A 148 -4.42 -7.08 -4.32
CA THR A 148 -4.22 -6.04 -5.33
C THR A 148 -3.97 -4.73 -4.60
N LEU A 149 -2.74 -4.23 -4.64
CA LEU A 149 -2.38 -2.98 -3.97
C LEU A 149 -3.00 -1.79 -4.70
N LEU A 150 -2.65 -1.65 -5.99
CA LEU A 150 -3.01 -0.51 -6.81
C LEU A 150 -2.77 -0.85 -8.29
N GLY A 151 -3.75 -0.64 -9.17
CA GLY A 151 -3.63 -1.03 -10.57
C GLY A 151 -3.30 -2.52 -10.73
N ASN A 152 -2.18 -2.82 -11.40
CA ASN A 152 -1.68 -4.19 -11.58
C ASN A 152 -0.63 -4.61 -10.55
N TYR A 153 -0.31 -3.75 -9.56
CA TYR A 153 0.66 -4.07 -8.52
C TYR A 153 0.00 -4.92 -7.43
N ARG A 154 0.69 -6.01 -7.07
CA ARG A 154 0.21 -6.98 -6.07
C ARG A 154 1.19 -7.14 -4.93
N LEU A 155 0.65 -7.50 -3.78
CA LEU A 155 1.40 -7.85 -2.58
C LEU A 155 1.03 -9.26 -2.13
N ARG A 156 1.99 -9.99 -1.57
CA ARG A 156 1.73 -11.22 -0.81
C ARG A 156 2.23 -11.07 0.59
N MET A 157 1.36 -11.31 1.56
CA MET A 157 1.71 -11.35 2.96
C MET A 157 1.65 -12.78 3.44
N LEU A 158 2.79 -13.30 3.90
CA LEU A 158 2.94 -14.66 4.40
C LEU A 158 3.28 -14.61 5.89
N LEU A 159 2.70 -15.52 6.65
CA LEU A 159 2.93 -15.65 8.09
C LEU A 159 3.20 -17.10 8.44
N TRP A 160 4.21 -17.31 9.28
CA TRP A 160 4.51 -18.58 9.93
C TRP A 160 4.29 -18.40 11.44
N ALA A 161 3.57 -19.33 12.01
CA ALA A 161 3.37 -19.39 13.47
C ALA A 161 4.70 -19.69 14.17
N GLY A 162 4.84 -19.14 15.38
CA GLY A 162 5.93 -19.60 16.25
C GLY A 162 5.56 -20.91 16.95
N ASP A 163 6.56 -21.68 17.29
CA ASP A 163 6.48 -22.87 18.11
C ASP A 163 7.51 -22.82 19.24
N ASP A 164 7.73 -23.95 19.93
CA ASP A 164 8.67 -24.03 21.05
C ASP A 164 10.15 -23.89 20.62
N GLU A 165 10.46 -24.10 19.34
CA GLU A 165 11.83 -24.04 18.80
C GLU A 165 12.09 -22.76 18.02
N PHE A 166 11.08 -22.21 17.32
CA PHE A 166 11.24 -21.08 16.41
C PHE A 166 10.26 -19.96 16.70
N PRO A 167 10.71 -18.70 16.72
CA PRO A 167 9.82 -17.55 16.83
C PRO A 167 8.96 -17.42 15.56
N PRO A 168 7.79 -16.77 15.67
CA PRO A 168 6.97 -16.48 14.50
C PRO A 168 7.72 -15.61 13.49
N SER A 169 7.44 -15.80 12.21
CA SER A 169 8.04 -15.03 11.12
C SER A 169 7.01 -14.59 10.10
N ALA A 170 7.33 -13.53 9.37
CA ALA A 170 6.49 -13.02 8.31
C ALA A 170 7.32 -12.59 7.10
N GLN A 171 6.70 -12.62 5.93
CA GLN A 171 7.28 -12.13 4.69
C GLN A 171 6.27 -11.30 3.91
N LEU A 172 6.72 -10.19 3.34
CA LEU A 172 5.97 -9.37 2.40
C LEU A 172 6.69 -9.40 1.05
N LEU A 173 5.96 -9.81 0.02
CA LEU A 173 6.45 -9.90 -1.35
C LEU A 173 5.70 -8.90 -2.23
N TYR A 174 6.39 -8.39 -3.22
CA TYR A 174 5.90 -7.39 -4.19
C TYR A 174 5.94 -7.97 -5.58
N SER A 175 4.91 -7.76 -6.40
CA SER A 175 4.95 -8.17 -7.80
C SER A 175 6.08 -7.44 -8.54
N ALA A 176 6.81 -8.18 -9.39
CA ALA A 176 7.99 -7.71 -10.13
C ALA A 176 7.58 -7.00 -11.44
N ASN A 177 6.82 -5.91 -11.35
CA ASN A 177 6.32 -5.17 -12.51
C ASN A 177 6.61 -3.67 -12.46
#